data_811d8628ea4f65bd4d42df6ad69ed809
#
_entry.id   811d8628ea4f65bd4d42df6ad69ed809
#
_cell.length_a   1.000
_cell.length_b   1.000
_cell.length_c   1.000
_cell.angle_alpha   90.00
_cell.angle_beta   90.00
_cell.angle_gamma   90.00
#
_symmetry.space_group_name_H-M   'P 1'
#
loop_
_entity.id
_entity.type
_entity.pdbx_description
1 polymer ?
#
loop_
_entity_poly.entity_id
_entity_poly.type
_entity_poly.pdbx_seq_one_letter_code
_entity_poly.pdbx_strand_id
1 'polypeptide(L)'
;AAQVQGSFQQTSQMAAMGAFNGPVDYVGVKRGDKLIAACYVVYTRSRFGLEGSVWCGPLCDYDNPQVVEAMTEALRRSAKAHHAISVSCWPAAVYRLHDLDGKPTSDPDTTMMDNMARFGWKHGGFTVGYESVVNRWNFVKGLDGIHNEKELLASFSKYRRKNIRIAQDSGLRVRRLERGELSTFVKLCDMSAARQGFKSRDLAYYERLFDTFGDL
;
A
#
# COMPACT_ATOMS: atom_id res chain seq x y z
N ALA A 1 -11.85 -18.64 8.65
CA ALA A 1 -10.51 -18.08 8.71
C ALA A 1 -10.53 -16.77 7.93
N ALA A 2 -10.35 -15.65 8.61
CA ALA A 2 -10.19 -14.36 7.95
C ALA A 2 -9.05 -14.50 6.95
N GLN A 3 -9.31 -14.26 5.66
CA GLN A 3 -8.28 -14.20 4.65
C GLN A 3 -7.46 -12.94 4.96
N VAL A 4 -6.21 -13.12 5.31
CA VAL A 4 -5.26 -12.01 5.37
C VAL A 4 -5.15 -11.46 3.95
N GLN A 5 -5.69 -10.27 3.73
CA GLN A 5 -5.62 -9.63 2.42
C GLN A 5 -4.16 -9.32 2.11
N GLY A 6 -3.61 -9.97 1.10
CA GLY A 6 -2.28 -9.67 0.60
C GLY A 6 -2.25 -8.24 0.03
N SER A 7 -1.15 -7.54 0.24
CA SER A 7 -0.91 -6.25 -0.38
C SER A 7 0.29 -6.33 -1.30
N PHE A 8 0.18 -5.77 -2.50
CA PHE A 8 1.31 -5.54 -3.40
C PHE A 8 2.48 -4.84 -2.68
N GLN A 9 2.16 -3.92 -1.77
CA GLN A 9 3.15 -3.21 -0.97
C GLN A 9 3.94 -4.11 0.00
N GLN A 10 3.50 -5.35 0.24
CA GLN A 10 4.17 -6.32 1.10
C GLN A 10 4.77 -7.50 0.32
N THR A 11 5.06 -7.30 -0.97
CA THR A 11 5.77 -8.29 -1.79
C THR A 11 7.29 -8.19 -1.60
N SER A 12 8.00 -9.28 -1.91
CA SER A 12 9.47 -9.31 -1.89
C SER A 12 10.09 -8.33 -2.90
N GLN A 13 9.40 -8.07 -4.02
CA GLN A 13 9.79 -7.06 -5.01
C GLN A 13 9.75 -5.65 -4.41
N MET A 14 8.68 -5.31 -3.69
CA MET A 14 8.63 -4.02 -2.99
C MET A 14 9.65 -3.91 -1.86
N ALA A 15 9.97 -5.00 -1.19
CA ALA A 15 11.05 -5.03 -0.22
C ALA A 15 12.41 -4.73 -0.89
N ALA A 16 12.68 -5.31 -2.07
CA ALA A 16 13.87 -5.02 -2.87
C ALA A 16 13.94 -3.54 -3.28
N MET A 17 12.81 -2.93 -3.68
CA MET A 17 12.74 -1.48 -3.89
C MET A 17 13.01 -0.68 -2.62
N GLY A 18 12.52 -1.14 -1.48
CA GLY A 18 12.75 -0.53 -0.17
C GLY A 18 14.22 -0.52 0.23
N ALA A 19 14.98 -1.55 -0.15
CA ALA A 19 16.41 -1.69 0.17
C ALA A 19 17.28 -0.54 -0.36
N PHE A 20 16.84 0.23 -1.34
CA PHE A 20 17.53 1.44 -1.78
C PHE A 20 17.40 2.62 -0.81
N ASN A 21 16.47 2.55 0.13
CA ASN A 21 16.26 3.61 1.12
C ASN A 21 16.94 3.28 2.46
N GLY A 22 17.33 2.02 2.68
CA GLY A 22 17.99 1.58 3.91
C GLY A 22 17.86 0.08 4.14
N PRO A 23 18.35 -0.43 5.28
CA PRO A 23 18.26 -1.84 5.63
C PRO A 23 16.80 -2.35 5.61
N VAL A 24 16.64 -3.59 5.17
CA VAL A 24 15.33 -4.26 5.10
C VAL A 24 15.38 -5.57 5.86
N ASP A 25 14.44 -5.77 6.77
CA ASP A 25 14.21 -7.04 7.43
C ASP A 25 12.93 -7.68 6.95
N TYR A 26 12.95 -9.00 6.79
CA TYR A 26 11.77 -9.83 6.65
C TYR A 26 11.40 -10.41 8.02
N VAL A 27 10.26 -10.02 8.51
CA VAL A 27 9.77 -10.39 9.84
C VAL A 27 8.58 -11.34 9.70
N GLY A 28 8.64 -12.49 10.36
CA GLY A 28 7.59 -13.50 10.29
C GLY A 28 7.29 -14.15 11.63
N VAL A 29 6.04 -14.58 11.81
CA VAL A 29 5.57 -15.36 12.95
C VAL A 29 5.08 -16.71 12.43
N LYS A 30 5.57 -17.79 13.05
CA LYS A 30 5.14 -19.16 12.75
C LYS A 30 4.39 -19.76 13.92
N ARG A 31 3.43 -20.62 13.61
CA ARG A 31 2.80 -21.56 14.54
C ARG A 31 3.10 -22.98 14.03
N GLY A 32 4.02 -23.69 14.70
CA GLY A 32 4.67 -24.85 14.10
C GLY A 32 5.40 -24.46 12.82
N ASP A 33 5.18 -25.18 11.75
CA ASP A 33 5.80 -24.90 10.44
C ASP A 33 5.03 -23.89 9.58
N LYS A 34 3.82 -23.49 10.03
CA LYS A 34 2.96 -22.59 9.27
C LYS A 34 3.28 -21.12 9.57
N LEU A 35 3.59 -20.33 8.54
CA LEU A 35 3.66 -18.88 8.63
C LEU A 35 2.25 -18.32 8.82
N ILE A 36 2.03 -17.56 9.91
CA ILE A 36 0.72 -17.00 10.28
C ILE A 36 0.68 -15.46 10.27
N ALA A 37 1.84 -14.82 10.26
CA ALA A 37 1.96 -13.38 10.05
C ALA A 37 3.32 -13.08 9.43
N ALA A 38 3.38 -12.04 8.59
CA ALA A 38 4.63 -11.61 7.98
C ALA A 38 4.57 -10.13 7.56
N CYS A 39 5.73 -9.50 7.49
CA CYS A 39 5.94 -8.25 6.80
C CYS A 39 7.42 -8.09 6.42
N TYR A 40 7.72 -7.09 5.61
CA TYR A 40 9.06 -6.51 5.60
C TYR A 40 9.04 -5.12 6.26
N VAL A 41 10.15 -4.73 6.81
CA VAL A 41 10.38 -3.43 7.43
C VAL A 41 11.53 -2.76 6.71
N VAL A 42 11.36 -1.50 6.31
CA VAL A 42 12.46 -0.68 5.78
C VAL A 42 12.90 0.29 6.87
N TYR A 43 14.19 0.29 7.18
CA TYR A 43 14.77 1.19 8.16
C TYR A 43 15.42 2.39 7.47
N THR A 44 14.88 3.57 7.66
CA THR A 44 15.40 4.82 7.06
C THR A 44 15.95 5.74 8.13
N ARG A 45 17.00 6.49 7.78
CA ARG A 45 17.60 7.46 8.69
C ARG A 45 16.81 8.77 8.69
N SER A 46 16.31 9.16 9.86
CA SER A 46 15.78 10.50 10.13
C SER A 46 16.83 11.34 10.86
N ARG A 47 16.47 12.58 11.16
CA ARG A 47 17.33 13.46 11.99
C ARG A 47 17.50 12.97 13.44
N PHE A 48 16.61 12.10 13.90
CA PHE A 48 16.58 11.61 15.28
C PHE A 48 17.19 10.20 15.44
N GLY A 49 17.34 9.46 14.34
CA GLY A 49 17.84 8.09 14.36
C GLY A 49 17.26 7.24 13.23
N LEU A 50 17.39 5.93 13.34
CA LEU A 50 16.73 5.01 12.42
C LEU A 50 15.26 4.80 12.80
N GLU A 51 14.41 4.82 11.81
CA GLU A 51 12.97 4.59 11.94
C GLU A 51 12.53 3.48 10.99
N GLY A 52 11.82 2.49 11.51
CA GLY A 52 11.26 1.39 10.73
C GLY A 52 9.90 1.75 10.16
N SER A 53 9.65 1.35 8.91
CA SER A 53 8.38 1.57 8.22
C SER A 53 7.83 0.27 7.64
N VAL A 54 6.57 -0.04 7.94
CA VAL A 54 5.83 -1.21 7.43
C VAL A 54 4.61 -0.72 6.64
N TRP A 55 4.76 -0.64 5.32
CA TRP A 55 3.72 -0.12 4.43
C TRP A 55 2.67 -1.18 4.11
N CYS A 56 1.39 -0.85 4.26
CA CYS A 56 0.25 -1.77 4.04
C CYS A 56 0.40 -3.12 4.78
N GLY A 57 0.99 -3.06 5.96
CA GLY A 57 1.25 -4.23 6.81
C GLY A 57 1.38 -3.83 8.28
N PRO A 58 1.73 -4.81 9.13
CA PRO A 58 2.02 -6.22 8.82
C PRO A 58 0.81 -7.00 8.31
N LEU A 59 1.06 -8.09 7.56
CA LEU A 59 0.03 -9.03 7.14
C LEU A 59 -0.18 -10.04 8.27
N CYS A 60 -1.25 -9.87 9.02
CA CYS A 60 -1.60 -10.75 10.15
C CYS A 60 -3.11 -10.75 10.39
N ASP A 61 -3.56 -11.74 11.15
CA ASP A 61 -4.93 -11.78 11.64
C ASP A 61 -5.07 -10.80 12.83
N TYR A 62 -5.60 -9.62 12.57
CA TYR A 62 -5.77 -8.57 13.57
C TYR A 62 -6.88 -8.86 14.58
N ASP A 63 -7.79 -9.78 14.27
CA ASP A 63 -8.86 -10.22 15.19
C ASP A 63 -8.33 -11.17 16.25
N ASN A 64 -7.13 -11.71 16.04
CA ASN A 64 -6.48 -12.62 16.98
C ASN A 64 -5.39 -11.87 17.79
N PRO A 65 -5.66 -11.52 19.07
CA PRO A 65 -4.70 -10.78 19.90
C PRO A 65 -3.34 -11.47 20.05
N GLN A 66 -3.31 -12.81 20.10
CA GLN A 66 -2.06 -13.57 20.23
C GLN A 66 -1.17 -13.44 18.99
N VAL A 67 -1.78 -13.37 17.80
CA VAL A 67 -1.03 -13.14 16.54
C VAL A 67 -0.49 -11.71 16.51
N VAL A 68 -1.30 -10.72 16.91
CA VAL A 68 -0.89 -9.31 17.01
C VAL A 68 0.26 -9.14 18.00
N GLU A 69 0.17 -9.79 19.18
CA GLU A 69 1.24 -9.80 20.18
C GLU A 69 2.55 -10.35 19.61
N ALA A 70 2.49 -11.56 19.06
CA ALA A 70 3.67 -12.24 18.50
C ALA A 70 4.32 -11.43 17.38
N MET A 71 3.51 -10.80 16.52
CA MET A 71 4.00 -9.95 15.43
C MET A 71 4.63 -8.66 15.99
N THR A 72 4.01 -8.05 16.99
CA THR A 72 4.54 -6.87 17.69
C THR A 72 5.91 -7.17 18.32
N GLU A 73 6.05 -8.29 19.02
CA GLU A 73 7.32 -8.70 19.61
C GLU A 73 8.39 -9.02 18.56
N ALA A 74 8.02 -9.62 17.43
CA ALA A 74 8.94 -9.86 16.33
C ALA A 74 9.45 -8.53 15.72
N LEU A 75 8.57 -7.55 15.53
CA LEU A 75 8.94 -6.20 15.07
C LEU A 75 9.81 -5.46 16.09
N ARG A 76 9.53 -5.58 17.38
CA ARG A 76 10.38 -5.01 18.44
C ARG A 76 11.80 -5.59 18.42
N ARG A 77 11.94 -6.91 18.23
CA ARG A 77 13.26 -7.55 18.10
C ARG A 77 14.03 -7.04 16.89
N SER A 78 13.37 -6.95 15.72
CA SER A 78 13.97 -6.39 14.52
C SER A 78 14.40 -4.94 14.74
N ALA A 79 13.54 -4.10 15.30
CA ALA A 79 13.86 -2.70 15.61
C ALA A 79 15.06 -2.55 16.57
N LYS A 80 15.12 -3.37 17.61
CA LYS A 80 16.26 -3.38 18.54
C LYS A 80 17.57 -3.79 17.86
N ALA A 81 17.53 -4.78 16.97
CA ALA A 81 18.72 -5.22 16.23
C ALA A 81 19.29 -4.12 15.33
N HIS A 82 18.44 -3.25 14.79
CA HIS A 82 18.82 -2.07 14.00
C HIS A 82 19.06 -0.80 14.83
N HIS A 83 18.92 -0.85 16.16
CA HIS A 83 18.94 0.33 17.02
C HIS A 83 17.93 1.41 16.56
N ALA A 84 16.80 0.98 16.01
CA ALA A 84 15.76 1.89 15.56
C ALA A 84 15.01 2.50 16.75
N ILE A 85 14.68 3.79 16.63
CA ILE A 85 13.99 4.56 17.69
C ILE A 85 12.48 4.35 17.66
N SER A 86 11.94 3.98 16.51
CA SER A 86 10.50 3.73 16.31
C SER A 86 10.24 2.76 15.17
N VAL A 87 9.04 2.16 15.17
CA VAL A 87 8.47 1.47 14.01
C VAL A 87 7.07 2.03 13.80
N SER A 88 6.79 2.44 12.58
CA SER A 88 5.46 2.87 12.13
C SER A 88 4.89 1.85 11.15
N CYS A 89 3.59 1.60 11.23
CA CYS A 89 2.91 0.72 10.29
C CYS A 89 1.59 1.33 9.83
N TRP A 90 1.18 0.95 8.62
CA TRP A 90 -0.06 1.38 7.99
C TRP A 90 -0.83 0.14 7.50
N PRO A 91 -1.51 -0.59 8.38
CA PRO A 91 -2.29 -1.76 7.99
C PRO A 91 -3.35 -1.43 6.96
N ALA A 92 -3.51 -2.30 5.96
CA ALA A 92 -4.57 -2.19 4.95
C ALA A 92 -5.87 -2.81 5.48
N ALA A 93 -6.36 -2.33 6.63
CA ALA A 93 -7.60 -2.81 7.24
C ALA A 93 -8.75 -1.82 7.00
N VAL A 94 -9.95 -2.36 6.85
CA VAL A 94 -11.17 -1.56 6.66
C VAL A 94 -11.67 -1.11 8.03
N TYR A 95 -11.71 0.20 8.24
CA TYR A 95 -12.28 0.78 9.47
C TYR A 95 -13.78 0.97 9.37
N ARG A 96 -14.29 1.41 8.21
CA ARG A 96 -15.71 1.67 7.97
C ARG A 96 -16.03 1.67 6.50
N LEU A 97 -17.19 1.19 6.15
CA LEU A 97 -17.74 1.28 4.79
C LEU A 97 -18.59 2.55 4.62
N HIS A 98 -18.58 3.09 3.40
CA HIS A 98 -19.35 4.26 3.02
C HIS A 98 -19.99 4.02 1.65
N ASP A 99 -21.13 4.67 1.40
CA ASP A 99 -21.71 4.73 0.07
C ASP A 99 -20.97 5.71 -0.85
N LEU A 100 -21.44 5.87 -2.07
CA LEU A 100 -20.83 6.76 -3.07
C LEU A 100 -20.92 8.25 -2.72
N ASP A 101 -21.83 8.62 -1.83
CA ASP A 101 -22.00 9.99 -1.33
C ASP A 101 -21.18 10.24 -0.05
N GLY A 102 -20.41 9.24 0.39
CA GLY A 102 -19.57 9.32 1.58
C GLY A 102 -20.33 9.11 2.90
N LYS A 103 -21.59 8.69 2.86
CA LYS A 103 -22.37 8.40 4.05
C LYS A 103 -21.99 7.03 4.62
N PRO A 104 -21.75 6.91 5.93
CA PRO A 104 -21.44 5.62 6.55
C PRO A 104 -22.52 4.56 6.31
N THR A 105 -22.12 3.36 5.91
CA THR A 105 -23.00 2.19 5.71
C THR A 105 -22.70 1.04 6.67
N SER A 106 -21.65 1.19 7.49
CA SER A 106 -21.33 0.28 8.61
C SER A 106 -20.94 1.06 9.85
N ASP A 107 -20.96 0.40 11.00
CA ASP A 107 -20.30 0.89 12.20
C ASP A 107 -18.76 0.85 12.04
N PRO A 108 -18.01 1.65 12.82
CA PRO A 108 -16.56 1.55 12.87
C PRO A 108 -16.11 0.18 13.39
N ASP A 109 -15.16 -0.44 12.71
CA ASP A 109 -14.45 -1.60 13.24
C ASP A 109 -13.16 -1.12 13.92
N THR A 110 -13.15 -1.18 15.25
CA THR A 110 -12.00 -0.78 16.09
C THR A 110 -11.12 -1.97 16.49
N THR A 111 -11.50 -3.19 16.15
CA THR A 111 -10.85 -4.45 16.64
C THR A 111 -9.35 -4.43 16.43
N MET A 112 -8.90 -4.08 15.25
CA MET A 112 -7.47 -3.97 14.94
C MET A 112 -6.78 -2.94 15.85
N MET A 113 -7.35 -1.73 15.97
CA MET A 113 -6.76 -0.65 16.76
C MET A 113 -6.69 -1.01 18.23
N ASP A 114 -7.75 -1.63 18.78
CA ASP A 114 -7.84 -2.05 20.16
C ASP A 114 -6.82 -3.16 20.47
N ASN A 115 -6.69 -4.14 19.59
CA ASN A 115 -5.71 -5.21 19.75
C ASN A 115 -4.27 -4.69 19.62
N MET A 116 -3.99 -3.77 18.68
CA MET A 116 -2.67 -3.14 18.56
C MET A 116 -2.35 -2.28 19.79
N ALA A 117 -3.30 -1.46 20.26
CA ALA A 117 -3.11 -0.60 21.43
C ALA A 117 -2.79 -1.42 22.69
N ARG A 118 -3.40 -2.60 22.87
CA ARG A 118 -3.13 -3.53 23.95
C ARG A 118 -1.67 -3.94 24.05
N PHE A 119 -0.95 -4.01 22.92
CA PHE A 119 0.47 -4.36 22.84
C PHE A 119 1.39 -3.16 22.65
N GLY A 120 0.90 -1.95 22.93
CA GLY A 120 1.70 -0.73 23.04
C GLY A 120 1.85 0.08 21.76
N TRP A 121 1.09 -0.22 20.72
CA TRP A 121 0.98 0.65 19.56
C TRP A 121 0.16 1.89 19.90
N LYS A 122 0.56 3.01 19.29
CA LYS A 122 -0.19 4.28 19.41
C LYS A 122 -0.76 4.64 18.07
N HIS A 123 -2.08 4.81 18.01
CA HIS A 123 -2.73 5.31 16.80
C HIS A 123 -2.45 6.79 16.61
N GLY A 124 -2.01 7.19 15.41
CA GLY A 124 -1.64 8.57 15.08
C GLY A 124 -2.84 9.52 14.91
N GLY A 125 -4.06 9.04 15.14
CA GLY A 125 -5.29 9.79 14.92
C GLY A 125 -5.79 9.70 13.47
N PHE A 126 -7.02 10.18 13.26
CA PHE A 126 -7.60 10.33 11.94
C PHE A 126 -7.35 11.77 11.47
N THR A 127 -6.51 11.94 10.44
CA THR A 127 -6.28 13.25 9.82
C THR A 127 -7.33 13.52 8.74
N VAL A 128 -7.67 14.74 8.50
CA VAL A 128 -8.54 15.15 7.39
C VAL A 128 -7.63 15.78 6.33
N GLY A 129 -7.55 15.20 5.14
CA GLY A 129 -6.74 15.74 4.04
C GLY A 129 -5.76 14.73 3.43
N TYR A 130 -5.07 15.18 2.39
CA TYR A 130 -4.14 14.36 1.58
C TYR A 130 -2.69 14.36 2.12
N GLU A 131 -2.47 14.93 3.27
CA GLU A 131 -1.13 15.08 3.89
C GLU A 131 -0.63 13.79 4.53
N SER A 132 -1.49 12.78 4.64
CA SER A 132 -1.10 11.49 5.18
C SER A 132 -0.38 10.65 4.12
N VAL A 133 0.63 9.95 4.56
CA VAL A 133 1.50 9.11 3.75
C VAL A 133 0.73 7.98 3.03
N VAL A 134 -0.43 7.60 3.54
CA VAL A 134 -1.29 6.54 2.97
C VAL A 134 -2.71 7.08 2.80
N ASN A 135 -3.28 6.84 1.63
CA ASN A 135 -4.67 7.21 1.36
C ASN A 135 -5.61 6.45 2.30
N ARG A 136 -6.38 7.21 3.07
CA ARG A 136 -7.40 6.67 3.98
C ARG A 136 -8.67 6.24 3.27
N TRP A 137 -9.02 6.96 2.22
CA TRP A 137 -10.22 6.74 1.45
C TRP A 137 -9.87 6.02 0.17
N ASN A 138 -10.48 4.86 -0.03
CA ASN A 138 -10.33 4.08 -1.24
C ASN A 138 -11.71 3.79 -1.83
N PHE A 139 -11.86 4.04 -3.13
CA PHE A 139 -13.00 3.57 -3.88
C PHE A 139 -12.71 2.16 -4.37
N VAL A 140 -13.53 1.22 -3.95
CA VAL A 140 -13.40 -0.19 -4.34
C VAL A 140 -14.56 -0.54 -5.26
N LYS A 141 -14.23 -1.16 -6.41
CA LYS A 141 -15.21 -1.75 -7.31
C LYS A 141 -15.04 -3.27 -7.27
N GLY A 142 -16.07 -3.96 -6.81
CA GLY A 142 -16.15 -5.41 -6.95
C GLY A 142 -16.21 -5.80 -8.42
N LEU A 143 -15.44 -6.82 -8.78
CA LEU A 143 -15.45 -7.39 -10.13
C LEU A 143 -16.14 -8.77 -10.18
N ASP A 144 -16.66 -9.23 -9.04
CA ASP A 144 -17.40 -10.49 -8.96
C ASP A 144 -18.62 -10.46 -9.87
N GLY A 145 -18.78 -11.50 -10.69
CA GLY A 145 -19.85 -11.58 -11.68
C GLY A 145 -19.64 -10.74 -12.94
N ILE A 146 -18.48 -10.10 -13.12
CA ILE A 146 -18.09 -9.39 -14.35
C ILE A 146 -17.12 -10.28 -15.13
N HIS A 147 -17.57 -10.82 -16.25
CA HIS A 147 -16.83 -11.83 -17.01
C HIS A 147 -16.21 -11.32 -18.32
N ASN A 148 -16.59 -10.12 -18.75
CA ASN A 148 -16.13 -9.54 -20.01
C ASN A 148 -16.17 -7.99 -20.00
N GLU A 149 -15.53 -7.39 -21.00
CA GLU A 149 -15.41 -5.94 -21.14
C GLU A 149 -16.79 -5.24 -21.26
N LYS A 150 -17.75 -5.87 -21.93
CA LYS A 150 -19.09 -5.30 -22.10
C LYS A 150 -19.82 -5.19 -20.75
N GLU A 151 -19.72 -6.21 -19.90
CA GLU A 151 -20.30 -6.20 -18.56
C GLU A 151 -19.58 -5.19 -17.66
N LEU A 152 -18.22 -5.14 -17.76
CA LEU A 152 -17.45 -4.13 -17.06
C LEU A 152 -17.88 -2.72 -17.46
N LEU A 153 -17.99 -2.46 -18.75
CA LEU A 153 -18.42 -1.16 -19.26
C LEU A 153 -19.84 -0.82 -18.79
N ALA A 154 -20.77 -1.79 -18.84
CA ALA A 154 -22.15 -1.60 -18.37
C ALA A 154 -22.22 -1.26 -16.88
N SER A 155 -21.29 -1.77 -16.07
CA SER A 155 -21.22 -1.52 -14.63
C SER A 155 -20.78 -0.11 -14.23
N PHE A 156 -20.28 0.68 -15.16
CA PHE A 156 -19.92 2.08 -14.92
C PHE A 156 -21.12 3.02 -15.10
N SER A 157 -21.08 4.18 -14.43
CA SER A 157 -22.08 5.23 -14.60
C SER A 157 -22.14 5.73 -16.05
N LYS A 158 -23.26 6.30 -16.45
CA LYS A 158 -23.44 6.90 -17.79
C LYS A 158 -22.35 7.91 -18.14
N TYR A 159 -21.94 8.73 -17.16
CA TYR A 159 -20.86 9.72 -17.34
C TYR A 159 -19.51 9.05 -17.63
N ARG A 160 -19.15 8.01 -16.89
CA ARG A 160 -17.90 7.27 -17.11
C ARG A 160 -17.88 6.57 -18.46
N ARG A 161 -18.99 5.93 -18.84
CA ARG A 161 -19.13 5.30 -20.16
C ARG A 161 -18.94 6.32 -21.30
N LYS A 162 -19.51 7.52 -21.14
CA LYS A 162 -19.31 8.61 -22.11
C LYS A 162 -17.84 8.99 -22.25
N ASN A 163 -17.13 9.17 -21.14
CA ASN A 163 -15.72 9.54 -21.15
C ASN A 163 -14.83 8.43 -21.76
N ILE A 164 -15.15 7.17 -21.51
CA ILE A 164 -14.44 6.03 -22.15
C ILE A 164 -14.62 6.08 -23.66
N ARG A 165 -15.83 6.32 -24.17
CA ARG A 165 -16.09 6.44 -25.61
C ARG A 165 -15.32 7.61 -26.21
N ILE A 166 -15.35 8.78 -25.57
CA ILE A 166 -14.59 9.95 -26.04
C ILE A 166 -13.10 9.61 -26.15
N ALA A 167 -12.53 8.90 -25.16
CA ALA A 167 -11.13 8.49 -25.18
C ALA A 167 -10.83 7.51 -26.34
N GLN A 168 -11.72 6.54 -26.58
CA GLN A 168 -11.62 5.59 -27.71
C GLN A 168 -11.71 6.31 -29.04
N ASP A 169 -12.69 7.21 -29.21
CA ASP A 169 -12.94 7.96 -30.43
C ASP A 169 -11.81 8.98 -30.74
N SER A 170 -11.07 9.44 -29.71
CA SER A 170 -9.92 10.35 -29.86
C SER A 170 -8.65 9.67 -30.38
N GLY A 171 -8.68 8.36 -30.61
CA GLY A 171 -7.53 7.61 -31.11
C GLY A 171 -6.45 7.35 -30.03
N LEU A 172 -6.74 7.62 -28.75
CA LEU A 172 -5.83 7.27 -27.65
C LEU A 172 -5.62 5.77 -27.61
N ARG A 173 -4.34 5.38 -27.51
CA ARG A 173 -3.95 3.98 -27.37
C ARG A 173 -3.16 3.80 -26.08
N VAL A 174 -3.51 2.78 -25.31
CA VAL A 174 -2.75 2.34 -24.15
C VAL A 174 -1.90 1.16 -24.57
N ARG A 175 -0.62 1.22 -24.26
CA ARG A 175 0.31 0.11 -24.47
C ARG A 175 1.26 0.00 -23.29
N ARG A 176 1.92 -1.14 -23.20
CA ARG A 176 2.99 -1.33 -22.22
C ARG A 176 4.17 -0.42 -22.57
N LEU A 177 4.78 0.19 -21.57
CA LEU A 177 6.00 0.97 -21.72
C LEU A 177 7.19 0.02 -21.88
N GLU A 178 8.08 0.33 -22.81
CA GLU A 178 9.35 -0.38 -22.95
C GLU A 178 10.46 0.29 -22.12
N ARG A 179 11.47 -0.49 -21.70
CA ARG A 179 12.56 0.03 -20.86
C ARG A 179 13.28 1.22 -21.50
N GLY A 180 13.51 1.20 -22.81
CA GLY A 180 14.15 2.28 -23.54
C GLY A 180 13.38 3.61 -23.57
N GLU A 181 12.09 3.57 -23.20
CA GLU A 181 11.20 4.74 -23.19
C GLU A 181 11.07 5.41 -21.82
N LEU A 182 11.71 4.86 -20.79
CA LEU A 182 11.62 5.38 -19.42
C LEU A 182 12.04 6.85 -19.32
N SER A 183 13.03 7.30 -20.08
CA SER A 183 13.42 8.72 -20.09
C SER A 183 12.31 9.64 -20.60
N THR A 184 11.52 9.20 -21.59
CA THR A 184 10.35 9.94 -22.08
C THR A 184 9.24 9.96 -21.03
N PHE A 185 9.01 8.84 -20.36
CA PHE A 185 8.04 8.76 -19.26
C PHE A 185 8.41 9.71 -18.10
N VAL A 186 9.68 9.75 -17.70
CA VAL A 186 10.17 10.68 -16.66
C VAL A 186 9.92 12.14 -17.04
N LYS A 187 10.19 12.53 -18.31
CA LYS A 187 9.88 13.89 -18.78
C LYS A 187 8.39 14.24 -18.63
N LEU A 188 7.49 13.30 -18.92
CA LEU A 188 6.04 13.51 -18.72
C LEU A 188 5.69 13.64 -17.23
N CYS A 189 6.33 12.84 -16.36
CA CYS A 189 6.18 12.97 -14.91
C CYS A 189 6.67 14.34 -14.41
N ASP A 190 7.82 14.81 -14.89
CA ASP A 190 8.38 16.11 -14.53
C ASP A 190 7.48 17.27 -14.97
N MET A 191 6.91 17.21 -16.18
CA MET A 191 5.94 18.19 -16.64
C MET A 191 4.69 18.24 -15.76
N SER A 192 4.19 17.07 -15.34
CA SER A 192 3.06 16.97 -14.42
C SER A 192 3.41 17.50 -13.03
N ALA A 193 4.59 17.16 -12.52
CA ALA A 193 5.11 17.61 -11.24
C ALA A 193 5.28 19.13 -11.19
N ALA A 194 5.87 19.72 -12.23
CA ALA A 194 6.02 21.16 -12.35
C ALA A 194 4.67 21.89 -12.35
N ARG A 195 3.67 21.34 -13.07
CA ARG A 195 2.31 21.91 -13.11
C ARG A 195 1.60 21.86 -11.76
N GLN A 196 1.85 20.82 -10.96
CA GLN A 196 1.12 20.57 -9.70
C GLN A 196 1.94 20.93 -8.47
N GLY A 197 3.19 21.37 -8.60
CA GLY A 197 4.02 21.85 -7.50
C GLY A 197 4.59 20.74 -6.61
N PHE A 198 4.78 19.51 -7.12
CA PHE A 198 5.46 18.45 -6.38
C PHE A 198 6.77 18.02 -7.05
N LYS A 199 7.59 17.24 -6.36
CA LYS A 199 8.84 16.68 -6.90
C LYS A 199 8.61 15.28 -7.45
N SER A 200 8.93 15.07 -8.73
CA SER A 200 8.86 13.76 -9.36
C SER A 200 10.01 12.85 -8.91
N ARG A 201 9.89 11.56 -9.21
CA ARG A 201 10.98 10.60 -9.04
C ARG A 201 11.94 10.68 -10.23
N ASP A 202 13.22 10.38 -9.99
CA ASP A 202 14.26 10.37 -11.02
C ASP A 202 14.19 9.12 -11.93
N LEU A 203 14.95 9.15 -13.01
CA LEU A 203 15.04 8.03 -13.94
C LEU A 203 15.52 6.75 -13.26
N ALA A 204 16.50 6.86 -12.36
CA ALA A 204 17.05 5.70 -11.67
C ALA A 204 16.01 4.97 -10.80
N TYR A 205 15.07 5.70 -10.22
CA TYR A 205 13.92 5.08 -9.52
C TYR A 205 13.04 4.26 -10.47
N TYR A 206 12.70 4.80 -11.64
CA TYR A 206 11.84 4.11 -12.60
C TYR A 206 12.54 2.94 -13.30
N GLU A 207 13.86 3.04 -13.54
CA GLU A 207 14.65 1.91 -14.02
C GLU A 207 14.63 0.75 -13.03
N ARG A 208 14.87 1.01 -11.75
CA ARG A 208 14.78 -0.01 -10.69
C ARG A 208 13.37 -0.61 -10.60
N LEU A 209 12.35 0.23 -10.68
CA LEU A 209 10.96 -0.22 -10.66
C LEU A 209 10.67 -1.14 -11.84
N PHE A 210 11.09 -0.75 -13.05
CA PHE A 210 10.94 -1.54 -14.25
C PHE A 210 11.70 -2.87 -14.16
N ASP A 211 12.95 -2.84 -13.73
CA ASP A 211 13.80 -4.04 -13.59
C ASP A 211 13.25 -4.99 -12.50
N THR A 212 12.57 -4.46 -11.49
CA THR A 212 11.95 -5.27 -10.42
C THR A 212 10.61 -5.90 -10.82
N PHE A 213 9.82 -5.22 -11.66
CA PHE A 213 8.44 -5.58 -11.98
C PHE A 213 8.16 -5.76 -13.48
N GLY A 214 9.14 -5.55 -14.35
CA GLY A 214 8.94 -5.44 -15.79
C GLY A 214 8.25 -6.64 -16.46
N ASP A 215 8.35 -7.82 -15.87
CA ASP A 215 7.79 -9.07 -16.39
C ASP A 215 6.49 -9.52 -15.70
N LEU A 216 5.89 -8.69 -14.85
CA LEU A 216 4.64 -8.98 -14.11
C LEU A 216 3.39 -8.43 -14.78
#